data_2c8b65db0f724c275b51e616cfda7f58
#
_entry.id   2c8b65db0f724c275b51e616cfda7f58
#
_cell.length_a   1.000
_cell.length_b   1.000
_cell.length_c   1.000
_cell.angle_alpha   90.00
_cell.angle_beta   90.00
_cell.angle_gamma   90.00
#
_symmetry.space_group_name_H-M   'P 1'
#
loop_
_entity.id
_entity.type
_entity.pdbx_description
1 polymer ?
#
loop_
_entity_poly.entity_id
_entity_poly.type
_entity_poly.pdbx_seq_one_letter_code
_entity_poly.pdbx_strand_id
1 'polypeptide(L)'
;LPENSARIDSGVVEFEGENLLDKPSEELSDKIRGRAITFIPQDPFSSFNPVFTIGTQIMELMKWKSPARDDPYYANSASRFWNGYPSTRYEADKGRVLELLREVQLPEPEAILAKYPHEVSGGQRQRLMIAMALLPEPKMIIADEPTTALDVTIQAQILHLLRTLARERDVAVLFTTHDLGTTYEICDRVTVMYAGQEMETAPSDGFFNTPSHPYTRDLLQSLPSREHGIKGIPGDIPALISPPGGCRFHPRCTAASERCSVERPDHTQISERHNVRCFHPVAHKSVGAAS
;
A
#
# COMPACT_ATOMS: atom_id res chain seq x y z
N LEU A 1 1.91 -0.23 -16.66
CA LEU A 1 2.07 -1.67 -16.90
C LEU A 1 2.97 -1.86 -18.11
N PRO A 2 3.86 -2.87 -18.14
CA PRO A 2 4.59 -3.22 -19.34
C PRO A 2 3.57 -3.62 -20.42
N GLU A 3 3.57 -2.93 -21.56
CA GLU A 3 2.58 -3.10 -22.65
C GLU A 3 2.45 -4.56 -23.13
N ASN A 4 3.50 -5.36 -22.96
CA ASN A 4 3.54 -6.77 -23.36
C ASN A 4 3.02 -7.75 -22.27
N SER A 5 2.74 -7.30 -21.05
CA SER A 5 2.46 -8.19 -19.92
C SER A 5 1.05 -8.01 -19.33
N ALA A 6 0.42 -6.87 -19.55
CA ALA A 6 -0.90 -6.59 -19.01
C ALA A 6 -1.59 -5.48 -19.81
N ARG A 7 -2.89 -5.61 -19.96
CA ARG A 7 -3.76 -4.64 -20.62
C ARG A 7 -4.88 -4.21 -19.66
N ILE A 8 -5.19 -2.93 -19.67
CA ILE A 8 -6.37 -2.39 -19.00
C ILE A 8 -7.49 -2.37 -20.04
N ASP A 9 -8.51 -3.20 -19.85
CA ASP A 9 -9.62 -3.30 -20.80
C ASP A 9 -10.64 -2.17 -20.57
N SER A 10 -10.88 -1.79 -19.33
CA SER A 10 -11.80 -0.70 -18.94
C SER A 10 -11.57 -0.27 -17.50
N GLY A 11 -12.10 0.88 -17.13
CA GLY A 11 -12.09 1.41 -15.78
C GLY A 11 -11.49 2.81 -15.71
N VAL A 12 -11.44 3.36 -14.50
CA VAL A 12 -10.89 4.67 -14.18
C VAL A 12 -9.93 4.50 -13.01
N VAL A 13 -8.79 5.18 -13.08
CA VAL A 13 -7.86 5.33 -11.95
C VAL A 13 -7.78 6.82 -11.65
N GLU A 14 -8.61 7.25 -10.70
CA GLU A 14 -8.70 8.66 -10.32
C GLU A 14 -7.71 9.00 -9.22
N PHE A 15 -6.96 10.07 -9.39
CA PHE A 15 -6.08 10.64 -8.41
C PHE A 15 -6.20 12.17 -8.47
N GLU A 16 -6.56 12.80 -7.34
CA GLU A 16 -6.79 14.26 -7.25
C GLU A 16 -7.79 14.80 -8.30
N GLY A 17 -8.84 14.03 -8.61
CA GLY A 17 -9.87 14.42 -9.57
C GLY A 17 -9.47 14.22 -11.04
N GLU A 18 -8.31 13.64 -11.32
CA GLU A 18 -7.84 13.38 -12.68
C GLU A 18 -7.72 11.87 -12.95
N ASN A 19 -8.17 11.42 -14.11
CA ASN A 19 -7.98 10.03 -14.53
C ASN A 19 -6.54 9.80 -15.01
N LEU A 20 -5.77 9.02 -14.27
CA LEU A 20 -4.38 8.72 -14.60
C LEU A 20 -4.23 7.92 -15.90
N LEU A 21 -5.26 7.20 -16.34
CA LEU A 21 -5.20 6.39 -17.58
C LEU A 21 -5.21 7.26 -18.83
N ASP A 22 -5.70 8.50 -18.74
CA ASP A 22 -5.77 9.44 -19.86
C ASP A 22 -4.48 10.27 -20.01
N LYS A 23 -3.55 10.15 -19.04
CA LYS A 23 -2.32 10.95 -19.04
C LYS A 23 -1.22 10.32 -19.89
N PRO A 24 -0.42 11.15 -20.58
CA PRO A 24 0.78 10.69 -21.27
C PRO A 24 1.77 10.03 -20.32
N SER A 25 2.47 8.98 -20.80
CA SER A 25 3.46 8.25 -19.98
C SER A 25 4.57 9.14 -19.43
N GLU A 26 4.96 10.18 -20.19
CA GLU A 26 5.97 11.17 -19.78
C GLU A 26 5.48 11.98 -18.58
N GLU A 27 4.25 12.48 -18.60
CA GLU A 27 3.64 13.20 -17.48
C GLU A 27 3.50 12.32 -16.25
N LEU A 28 3.04 11.07 -16.42
CA LEU A 28 2.98 10.09 -15.33
C LEU A 28 4.35 9.82 -14.72
N SER A 29 5.39 9.75 -15.53
CA SER A 29 6.76 9.50 -15.04
C SER A 29 7.35 10.71 -14.32
N ASP A 30 7.06 11.92 -14.81
CA ASP A 30 7.63 13.15 -14.25
C ASP A 30 6.90 13.62 -12.98
N LYS A 31 5.56 13.61 -12.97
CA LYS A 31 4.77 14.20 -11.90
C LYS A 31 4.21 13.19 -10.91
N ILE A 32 3.89 11.97 -11.35
CA ILE A 32 3.15 11.01 -10.53
C ILE A 32 4.07 9.94 -9.95
N ARG A 33 4.74 9.16 -10.83
CA ARG A 33 5.54 8.01 -10.40
C ARG A 33 6.79 8.42 -9.64
N GLY A 34 6.86 8.02 -8.37
CA GLY A 34 7.97 8.33 -7.48
C GLY A 34 8.02 9.80 -7.04
N ARG A 35 6.94 10.56 -7.23
CA ARG A 35 6.74 11.91 -6.71
C ARG A 35 5.41 12.00 -5.96
N ALA A 36 4.29 12.26 -6.65
CA ALA A 36 2.98 12.34 -6.01
C ALA A 36 2.51 10.98 -5.45
N ILE A 37 2.88 9.90 -6.14
CA ILE A 37 2.65 8.51 -5.67
C ILE A 37 3.99 7.81 -5.58
N THR A 38 4.33 7.30 -4.39
CA THR A 38 5.53 6.50 -4.15
C THR A 38 5.17 5.07 -3.78
N PHE A 39 6.16 4.19 -3.77
CA PHE A 39 5.94 2.75 -3.61
C PHE A 39 6.95 2.16 -2.62
N ILE A 40 6.44 1.36 -1.66
CA ILE A 40 7.24 0.52 -0.77
C ILE A 40 7.00 -0.93 -1.20
N PRO A 41 7.99 -1.61 -1.78
CA PRO A 41 7.85 -2.98 -2.29
C PRO A 41 7.89 -4.01 -1.15
N GLN A 42 7.40 -5.21 -1.46
CA GLN A 42 7.34 -6.36 -0.56
C GLN A 42 8.73 -6.81 -0.07
N ASP A 43 9.73 -6.79 -0.95
CA ASP A 43 11.09 -7.22 -0.61
C ASP A 43 12.07 -6.03 -0.59
N PRO A 44 12.47 -5.58 0.60
CA PRO A 44 13.46 -4.53 0.73
C PRO A 44 14.87 -4.96 0.32
N PHE A 45 15.14 -6.27 0.24
CA PHE A 45 16.45 -6.79 -0.14
C PHE A 45 16.74 -6.62 -1.63
N SER A 46 15.76 -6.91 -2.47
CA SER A 46 15.87 -6.76 -3.93
C SER A 46 15.75 -5.31 -4.41
N SER A 47 15.30 -4.40 -3.54
CA SER A 47 15.02 -3.01 -3.90
C SER A 47 16.27 -2.13 -3.96
N PHE A 48 17.36 -2.54 -3.30
CA PHE A 48 18.62 -1.84 -3.34
C PHE A 48 19.61 -2.50 -4.28
N ASN A 49 20.34 -1.70 -5.04
CA ASN A 49 21.47 -2.19 -5.82
C ASN A 49 22.67 -2.46 -4.88
N PRO A 50 23.16 -3.71 -4.76
CA PRO A 50 24.22 -4.05 -3.80
C PRO A 50 25.60 -3.44 -4.10
N VAL A 51 25.81 -2.92 -5.31
CA VAL A 51 27.09 -2.36 -5.77
C VAL A 51 27.29 -0.92 -5.34
N PHE A 52 26.21 -0.19 -5.02
CA PHE A 52 26.26 1.21 -4.62
C PHE A 52 25.96 1.38 -3.14
N THR A 53 26.57 2.40 -2.52
CA THR A 53 26.24 2.75 -1.15
C THR A 53 24.80 3.25 -1.03
N ILE A 54 24.21 3.15 0.15
CA ILE A 54 22.87 3.65 0.46
C ILE A 54 22.75 5.13 0.11
N GLY A 55 23.76 5.93 0.49
CA GLY A 55 23.81 7.36 0.21
C GLY A 55 23.78 7.68 -1.28
N THR A 56 24.54 6.93 -2.09
CA THR A 56 24.52 7.11 -3.55
C THR A 56 23.12 6.90 -4.12
N GLN A 57 22.43 5.85 -3.69
CA GLN A 57 21.10 5.51 -4.21
C GLN A 57 20.03 6.51 -3.77
N ILE A 58 20.08 6.95 -2.51
CA ILE A 58 19.16 7.97 -2.00
C ILE A 58 19.39 9.32 -2.69
N MET A 59 20.63 9.74 -2.85
CA MET A 59 20.94 11.01 -3.52
C MET A 59 20.60 10.97 -5.02
N GLU A 60 20.69 9.81 -5.68
CA GLU A 60 20.21 9.66 -7.05
C GLU A 60 18.67 9.77 -7.13
N LEU A 61 17.94 9.21 -6.15
CA LEU A 61 16.49 9.44 -6.02
C LEU A 61 16.20 10.94 -5.87
N MET A 62 16.88 11.63 -4.96
CA MET A 62 16.67 13.05 -4.70
C MET A 62 17.00 13.92 -5.92
N LYS A 63 18.02 13.58 -6.69
CA LYS A 63 18.38 14.29 -7.93
C LYS A 63 17.17 14.41 -8.87
N TRP A 64 16.35 13.37 -8.99
CA TRP A 64 15.25 13.30 -9.95
C TRP A 64 13.88 13.54 -9.35
N LYS A 65 13.67 13.27 -8.06
CA LYS A 65 12.36 13.24 -7.43
C LYS A 65 12.18 14.22 -6.27
N SER A 66 13.24 14.91 -5.83
CA SER A 66 13.16 15.93 -4.78
C SER A 66 12.12 17.01 -5.13
N PRO A 67 11.34 17.49 -4.15
CA PRO A 67 10.47 18.65 -4.29
C PRO A 67 11.24 19.90 -4.76
N ALA A 68 12.50 20.03 -4.34
CA ALA A 68 13.37 21.15 -4.72
C ALA A 68 13.87 21.11 -6.18
N ARG A 69 13.59 20.02 -6.93
CA ARG A 69 14.02 19.90 -8.34
C ARG A 69 13.46 21.02 -9.21
N ASP A 70 12.22 21.39 -8.99
CA ASP A 70 11.49 22.36 -9.81
C ASP A 70 11.50 23.76 -9.18
N ASP A 71 12.19 23.95 -8.05
CA ASP A 71 12.34 25.24 -7.39
C ASP A 71 13.20 26.20 -8.26
N PRO A 72 12.67 27.37 -8.64
CA PRO A 72 13.39 28.39 -9.42
C PRO A 72 14.73 28.81 -8.81
N TYR A 73 14.87 28.76 -7.48
CA TYR A 73 16.12 29.09 -6.79
C TYR A 73 17.27 28.18 -7.24
N TYR A 74 17.00 26.88 -7.50
CA TYR A 74 17.99 25.91 -7.98
C TYR A 74 18.05 25.80 -9.51
N ALA A 75 17.08 26.36 -10.23
CA ALA A 75 16.99 26.27 -11.69
C ALA A 75 18.02 27.11 -12.45
N ASN A 76 18.55 28.17 -11.83
CA ASN A 76 19.45 29.15 -12.46
C ASN A 76 20.94 28.75 -12.45
N SER A 77 21.29 27.55 -11.98
CA SER A 77 22.68 27.12 -12.05
C SER A 77 23.02 26.58 -13.43
N ALA A 78 24.18 26.92 -13.96
CA ALA A 78 24.71 26.51 -15.28
C ALA A 78 24.76 24.98 -15.51
N SER A 79 24.39 24.20 -14.52
CA SER A 79 24.34 22.73 -14.52
C SER A 79 23.23 22.13 -15.40
N ARG A 80 22.27 22.92 -15.89
CA ARG A 80 21.18 22.46 -16.75
C ARG A 80 21.68 21.82 -18.07
N PHE A 81 22.86 22.24 -18.54
CA PHE A 81 23.48 21.70 -19.75
C PHE A 81 24.19 20.35 -19.57
N TRP A 82 24.53 19.95 -18.33
CA TRP A 82 25.34 18.76 -18.06
C TRP A 82 24.63 17.69 -17.24
N ASN A 83 23.31 17.71 -17.12
CA ASN A 83 22.56 16.76 -16.25
C ASN A 83 23.13 16.66 -14.81
N GLY A 84 23.86 17.69 -14.37
CA GLY A 84 24.53 17.76 -13.09
C GLY A 84 23.53 17.93 -11.95
N TYR A 85 23.92 17.50 -10.76
CA TYR A 85 23.23 17.81 -9.52
C TYR A 85 23.86 19.12 -8.96
N PRO A 86 23.14 20.26 -8.94
CA PRO A 86 23.74 21.49 -8.41
C PRO A 86 24.20 21.32 -6.97
N SER A 87 25.41 21.77 -6.63
CA SER A 87 25.99 21.55 -5.30
C SER A 87 25.15 22.13 -4.17
N THR A 88 24.56 23.32 -4.37
CA THR A 88 23.65 23.95 -3.40
C THR A 88 22.40 23.12 -3.16
N ARG A 89 21.78 22.57 -4.21
CA ARG A 89 20.63 21.68 -4.08
C ARG A 89 21.04 20.33 -3.47
N TYR A 90 22.21 19.80 -3.85
CA TYR A 90 22.74 18.56 -3.27
C TYR A 90 22.87 18.64 -1.76
N GLU A 91 23.44 19.73 -1.22
CA GLU A 91 23.59 19.92 0.23
C GLU A 91 22.24 20.11 0.92
N ALA A 92 21.31 20.84 0.32
CA ALA A 92 19.95 21.00 0.84
C ALA A 92 19.20 19.67 0.88
N ASP A 93 19.23 18.89 -0.21
CA ASP A 93 18.59 17.57 -0.29
C ASP A 93 19.25 16.58 0.67
N LYS A 94 20.59 16.63 0.85
CA LYS A 94 21.31 15.82 1.84
C LYS A 94 20.88 16.15 3.27
N GLY A 95 20.67 17.43 3.58
CA GLY A 95 20.14 17.85 4.87
C GLY A 95 18.76 17.23 5.14
N ARG A 96 17.84 17.29 4.18
CA ARG A 96 16.50 16.65 4.26
C ARG A 96 16.59 15.14 4.43
N VAL A 97 17.51 14.49 3.71
CA VAL A 97 17.74 13.05 3.84
C VAL A 97 18.16 12.72 5.28
N LEU A 98 19.15 13.41 5.83
CA LEU A 98 19.62 13.14 7.19
C LEU A 98 18.54 13.40 8.25
N GLU A 99 17.73 14.43 8.09
CA GLU A 99 16.60 14.72 8.96
C GLU A 99 15.59 13.56 8.95
N LEU A 100 15.15 13.14 7.76
CA LEU A 100 14.19 12.05 7.63
C LEU A 100 14.74 10.71 8.11
N LEU A 101 16.03 10.45 7.92
CA LEU A 101 16.66 9.22 8.48
C LEU A 101 16.63 9.21 10.02
N ARG A 102 16.72 10.38 10.68
CA ARG A 102 16.52 10.48 12.14
C ARG A 102 15.07 10.24 12.53
N GLU A 103 14.12 10.81 11.80
CA GLU A 103 12.68 10.60 12.03
C GLU A 103 12.27 9.13 11.89
N VAL A 104 12.83 8.41 10.91
CA VAL A 104 12.60 6.95 10.82
C VAL A 104 13.46 6.16 11.84
N GLN A 105 14.05 6.85 12.83
CA GLN A 105 14.79 6.26 13.95
C GLN A 105 15.98 5.40 13.52
N LEU A 106 16.70 5.80 12.48
CA LEU A 106 17.97 5.19 12.10
C LEU A 106 19.10 5.81 12.92
N PRO A 107 19.87 5.01 13.64
CA PRO A 107 21.03 5.51 14.39
C PRO A 107 22.13 5.93 13.41
N GLU A 108 22.86 7.00 13.75
CA GLU A 108 24.02 7.45 12.98
C GLU A 108 23.76 7.55 11.47
N PRO A 109 22.80 8.41 11.03
CA PRO A 109 22.39 8.48 9.62
C PRO A 109 23.55 8.69 8.64
N GLU A 110 24.54 9.49 9.03
CA GLU A 110 25.72 9.76 8.23
C GLU A 110 26.56 8.49 7.98
N ALA A 111 26.71 7.65 9.00
CA ALA A 111 27.41 6.37 8.87
C ALA A 111 26.61 5.37 8.02
N ILE A 112 25.28 5.36 8.15
CA ILE A 112 24.41 4.51 7.34
C ILE A 112 24.49 4.87 5.86
N LEU A 113 24.53 6.15 5.50
CA LEU A 113 24.68 6.58 4.10
C LEU A 113 25.97 6.08 3.44
N ALA A 114 27.03 5.87 4.23
CA ALA A 114 28.31 5.34 3.72
C ALA A 114 28.31 3.81 3.55
N LYS A 115 27.34 3.09 4.12
CA LYS A 115 27.23 1.63 4.05
C LYS A 115 26.64 1.15 2.73
N TYR A 116 26.94 -0.11 2.43
CA TYR A 116 26.28 -0.88 1.38
C TYR A 116 25.00 -1.56 1.92
N PRO A 117 24.04 -1.91 1.05
CA PRO A 117 22.80 -2.54 1.50
C PRO A 117 22.96 -3.82 2.33
N HIS A 118 24.01 -4.60 2.08
CA HIS A 118 24.28 -5.84 2.82
C HIS A 118 24.88 -5.61 4.22
N GLU A 119 25.30 -4.39 4.55
CA GLU A 119 25.89 -4.03 5.85
C GLU A 119 24.84 -3.50 6.85
N VAL A 120 23.57 -3.43 6.47
CA VAL A 120 22.47 -2.98 7.32
C VAL A 120 21.47 -4.10 7.57
N SER A 121 20.84 -4.10 8.75
CA SER A 121 19.84 -5.09 9.15
C SER A 121 18.56 -4.97 8.33
N GLY A 122 17.70 -6.02 8.36
CA GLY A 122 16.39 -6.00 7.69
C GLY A 122 15.51 -4.84 8.16
N GLY A 123 15.43 -4.60 9.47
CA GLY A 123 14.67 -3.48 10.02
C GLY A 123 15.23 -2.11 9.64
N GLN A 124 16.55 -1.96 9.58
CA GLN A 124 17.19 -0.73 9.09
C GLN A 124 16.87 -0.52 7.59
N ARG A 125 16.91 -1.57 6.80
CA ARG A 125 16.61 -1.53 5.37
C ARG A 125 15.15 -1.13 5.12
N GLN A 126 14.23 -1.66 5.93
CA GLN A 126 12.83 -1.29 5.85
C GLN A 126 12.59 0.18 6.23
N ARG A 127 13.25 0.69 7.26
CA ARG A 127 13.22 2.12 7.63
C ARG A 127 13.78 3.00 6.52
N LEU A 128 14.83 2.57 5.84
CA LEU A 128 15.37 3.25 4.65
C LEU A 128 14.34 3.30 3.51
N MET A 129 13.62 2.20 3.26
CA MET A 129 12.55 2.18 2.23
C MET A 129 11.40 3.14 2.56
N ILE A 130 11.00 3.22 3.84
CA ILE A 130 10.01 4.20 4.29
C ILE A 130 10.52 5.63 4.08
N ALA A 131 11.76 5.92 4.47
CA ALA A 131 12.37 7.22 4.23
C ALA A 131 12.41 7.55 2.73
N MET A 132 12.88 6.64 1.89
CA MET A 132 12.91 6.84 0.44
C MET A 132 11.54 7.09 -0.17
N ALA A 133 10.48 6.44 0.35
CA ALA A 133 9.12 6.69 -0.08
C ALA A 133 8.60 8.08 0.35
N LEU A 134 9.04 8.61 1.48
CA LEU A 134 8.62 9.92 2.01
C LEU A 134 9.46 11.10 1.51
N LEU A 135 10.70 10.88 1.09
CA LEU A 135 11.63 11.95 0.64
C LEU A 135 11.07 12.82 -0.51
N PRO A 136 10.32 12.27 -1.50
CA PRO A 136 9.69 13.09 -2.53
C PRO A 136 8.51 13.95 -2.05
N GLU A 137 8.12 13.86 -0.77
CA GLU A 137 6.92 14.49 -0.20
C GLU A 137 5.65 14.07 -0.97
N PRO A 138 5.35 12.75 -1.03
CA PRO A 138 4.24 12.24 -1.82
C PRO A 138 2.91 12.58 -1.17
N LYS A 139 1.83 12.55 -1.97
CA LYS A 139 0.44 12.58 -1.47
C LYS A 139 -0.08 11.19 -1.14
N MET A 140 0.51 10.17 -1.75
CA MET A 140 0.12 8.78 -1.54
C MET A 140 1.31 7.83 -1.56
N ILE A 141 1.30 6.88 -0.64
CA ILE A 141 2.24 5.75 -0.62
C ILE A 141 1.46 4.47 -0.90
N ILE A 142 1.93 3.65 -1.82
CA ILE A 142 1.47 2.27 -2.01
C ILE A 142 2.48 1.39 -1.30
N ALA A 143 2.06 0.67 -0.26
CA ALA A 143 2.90 -0.24 0.51
C ALA A 143 2.42 -1.68 0.31
N ASP A 144 3.22 -2.46 -0.42
CA ASP A 144 2.89 -3.83 -0.79
C ASP A 144 3.59 -4.80 0.18
N GLU A 145 2.82 -5.37 1.10
CA GLU A 145 3.32 -6.29 2.15
C GLU A 145 4.62 -5.81 2.83
N PRO A 146 4.73 -4.58 3.30
CA PRO A 146 6.01 -3.95 3.63
C PRO A 146 6.73 -4.56 4.84
N THR A 147 6.19 -5.61 5.47
CA THR A 147 6.75 -6.20 6.70
C THR A 147 6.90 -7.71 6.65
N THR A 148 6.62 -8.36 5.52
CA THR A 148 6.58 -9.82 5.39
C THR A 148 7.91 -10.52 5.75
N ALA A 149 9.05 -9.84 5.56
CA ALA A 149 10.37 -10.40 5.83
C ALA A 149 10.92 -10.06 7.24
N LEU A 150 10.08 -9.51 8.13
CA LEU A 150 10.50 -9.05 9.46
C LEU A 150 9.90 -9.92 10.57
N ASP A 151 10.58 -9.97 11.72
CA ASP A 151 10.01 -10.55 12.92
C ASP A 151 8.85 -9.69 13.47
N VAL A 152 7.92 -10.31 14.22
CA VAL A 152 6.67 -9.70 14.69
C VAL A 152 6.90 -8.40 15.46
N THR A 153 7.97 -8.33 16.27
CA THR A 153 8.27 -7.13 17.09
C THR A 153 8.70 -5.96 16.21
N ILE A 154 9.59 -6.21 15.27
CA ILE A 154 10.06 -5.20 14.33
C ILE A 154 8.93 -4.79 13.37
N GLN A 155 8.11 -5.75 12.93
CA GLN A 155 6.93 -5.48 12.11
C GLN A 155 6.00 -4.45 12.76
N ALA A 156 5.61 -4.65 14.03
CA ALA A 156 4.75 -3.72 14.74
C ALA A 156 5.37 -2.31 14.85
N GLN A 157 6.67 -2.22 15.13
CA GLN A 157 7.38 -0.94 15.17
C GLN A 157 7.40 -0.21 13.83
N ILE A 158 7.65 -0.93 12.74
CA ILE A 158 7.71 -0.39 11.38
C ILE A 158 6.34 0.14 10.95
N LEU A 159 5.27 -0.61 11.23
CA LEU A 159 3.92 -0.22 10.88
C LEU A 159 3.44 0.99 11.67
N HIS A 160 3.73 1.01 12.97
CA HIS A 160 3.45 2.17 13.81
C HIS A 160 4.19 3.42 13.31
N LEU A 161 5.48 3.28 12.95
CA LEU A 161 6.27 4.36 12.38
C LEU A 161 5.66 4.88 11.07
N LEU A 162 5.32 3.98 10.13
CA LEU A 162 4.70 4.36 8.86
C LEU A 162 3.39 5.11 9.08
N ARG A 163 2.51 4.60 9.96
CA ARG A 163 1.23 5.24 10.30
C ARG A 163 1.43 6.63 10.90
N THR A 164 2.36 6.78 11.83
CA THR A 164 2.66 8.06 12.49
C THR A 164 3.15 9.08 11.47
N LEU A 165 4.17 8.75 10.69
CA LEU A 165 4.74 9.66 9.70
C LEU A 165 3.76 10.01 8.58
N ALA A 166 2.93 9.05 8.15
CA ALA A 166 1.90 9.30 7.15
C ALA A 166 0.84 10.30 7.66
N ARG A 167 0.41 10.17 8.91
CA ARG A 167 -0.55 11.11 9.52
C ARG A 167 0.05 12.50 9.75
N GLU A 168 1.27 12.58 10.28
CA GLU A 168 1.95 13.84 10.52
C GLU A 168 2.20 14.64 9.23
N ARG A 169 2.34 13.94 8.09
CA ARG A 169 2.62 14.53 6.77
C ARG A 169 1.40 14.61 5.86
N ASP A 170 0.21 14.22 6.34
CA ASP A 170 -1.04 14.15 5.57
C ASP A 170 -0.90 13.31 4.28
N VAL A 171 -0.24 12.18 4.37
CA VAL A 171 0.00 11.23 3.27
C VAL A 171 -0.98 10.08 3.35
N ALA A 172 -1.73 9.82 2.28
CA ALA A 172 -2.56 8.63 2.17
C ALA A 172 -1.70 7.37 1.99
N VAL A 173 -2.06 6.26 2.64
CA VAL A 173 -1.37 4.98 2.47
C VAL A 173 -2.34 3.92 1.96
N LEU A 174 -2.07 3.38 0.77
CA LEU A 174 -2.69 2.15 0.28
C LEU A 174 -1.82 0.97 0.71
N PHE A 175 -2.30 0.20 1.66
CA PHE A 175 -1.57 -0.90 2.26
C PHE A 175 -2.14 -2.24 1.79
N THR A 176 -1.32 -3.11 1.21
CA THR A 176 -1.71 -4.49 0.89
C THR A 176 -1.10 -5.44 1.90
N THR A 177 -1.86 -6.41 2.37
CA THR A 177 -1.40 -7.44 3.32
C THR A 177 -2.32 -8.64 3.31
N HIS A 178 -1.80 -9.78 3.74
CA HIS A 178 -2.58 -10.97 4.09
C HIS A 178 -2.75 -11.13 5.61
N ASP A 179 -2.18 -10.24 6.42
CA ASP A 179 -2.27 -10.28 7.88
C ASP A 179 -3.41 -9.37 8.39
N LEU A 180 -4.48 -10.01 8.84
CA LEU A 180 -5.66 -9.33 9.38
C LEU A 180 -5.40 -8.64 10.73
N GLY A 181 -4.47 -9.17 11.55
CA GLY A 181 -4.09 -8.55 12.81
C GLY A 181 -3.46 -7.17 12.59
N THR A 182 -2.51 -7.13 11.69
CA THR A 182 -1.88 -5.88 11.23
C THR A 182 -2.90 -4.90 10.65
N THR A 183 -3.84 -5.39 9.84
CA THR A 183 -4.89 -4.57 9.22
C THR A 183 -5.76 -3.89 10.28
N TYR A 184 -6.13 -4.59 11.34
CA TYR A 184 -6.92 -4.03 12.45
C TYR A 184 -6.21 -2.86 13.15
N GLU A 185 -4.91 -2.98 13.35
CA GLU A 185 -4.13 -1.99 14.10
C GLU A 185 -3.89 -0.68 13.33
N ILE A 186 -3.71 -0.77 11.99
CA ILE A 186 -3.20 0.39 11.23
C ILE A 186 -4.18 0.97 10.20
N CYS A 187 -5.16 0.20 9.71
CA CYS A 187 -6.04 0.66 8.66
C CYS A 187 -7.26 1.40 9.18
N ASP A 188 -7.60 2.54 8.58
CA ASP A 188 -8.86 3.24 8.84
C ASP A 188 -10.02 2.59 8.06
N ARG A 189 -9.71 1.97 6.91
CA ARG A 189 -10.67 1.31 6.02
C ARG A 189 -10.05 0.06 5.40
N VAL A 190 -10.84 -0.99 5.27
CA VAL A 190 -10.41 -2.28 4.75
C VAL A 190 -11.25 -2.66 3.53
N THR A 191 -10.56 -3.11 2.48
CA THR A 191 -11.19 -3.73 1.30
C THR A 191 -10.71 -5.17 1.20
N VAL A 192 -11.62 -6.12 1.28
CA VAL A 192 -11.28 -7.52 1.07
C VAL A 192 -11.52 -7.93 -0.37
N MET A 193 -10.54 -8.64 -0.93
CA MET A 193 -10.58 -9.14 -2.28
C MET A 193 -10.60 -10.68 -2.32
N TYR A 194 -11.34 -11.24 -3.24
CA TYR A 194 -11.34 -12.68 -3.50
C TYR A 194 -11.24 -12.95 -5.01
N ALA A 195 -10.26 -13.74 -5.39
CA ALA A 195 -10.01 -14.11 -6.79
C ALA A 195 -10.02 -12.89 -7.77
N GLY A 196 -9.39 -11.78 -7.37
CA GLY A 196 -9.31 -10.55 -8.18
C GLY A 196 -10.60 -9.71 -8.22
N GLN A 197 -11.57 -9.98 -7.35
CA GLN A 197 -12.76 -9.13 -7.18
C GLN A 197 -12.83 -8.58 -5.75
N GLU A 198 -13.21 -7.32 -5.64
CA GLU A 198 -13.61 -6.72 -4.37
C GLU A 198 -14.91 -7.37 -3.89
N MET A 199 -14.94 -7.80 -2.65
CA MET A 199 -16.11 -8.42 -2.02
C MET A 199 -16.80 -7.48 -1.05
N GLU A 200 -16.02 -6.79 -0.23
CA GLU A 200 -16.49 -5.88 0.80
C GLU A 200 -15.47 -4.79 1.08
N THR A 201 -15.96 -3.56 1.26
CA THR A 201 -15.17 -2.43 1.71
C THR A 201 -15.88 -1.76 2.87
N ALA A 202 -15.22 -1.63 4.01
CA ALA A 202 -15.79 -1.05 5.22
C ALA A 202 -14.76 -0.26 6.03
N PRO A 203 -15.19 0.69 6.90
CA PRO A 203 -14.36 1.17 7.99
C PRO A 203 -13.82 -0.02 8.80
N SER A 204 -12.62 0.09 9.37
CA SER A 204 -11.96 -1.02 10.08
C SER A 204 -12.87 -1.63 11.15
N ASP A 205 -13.51 -0.80 11.96
CA ASP A 205 -14.44 -1.26 13.01
C ASP A 205 -15.62 -2.08 12.41
N GLY A 206 -16.24 -1.59 11.34
CA GLY A 206 -17.33 -2.30 10.64
C GLY A 206 -16.86 -3.61 10.03
N PHE A 207 -15.67 -3.63 9.43
CA PHE A 207 -15.08 -4.82 8.82
C PHE A 207 -14.88 -5.95 9.83
N PHE A 208 -14.32 -5.65 10.99
CA PHE A 208 -13.99 -6.66 12.00
C PHE A 208 -15.19 -7.07 12.86
N ASN A 209 -16.08 -6.14 13.19
CA ASN A 209 -17.19 -6.40 14.12
C ASN A 209 -18.50 -6.78 13.42
N THR A 210 -18.73 -6.26 12.22
CA THR A 210 -19.99 -6.46 11.46
C THR A 210 -19.73 -6.76 9.98
N PRO A 211 -18.96 -7.84 9.66
CA PRO A 211 -18.68 -8.21 8.28
C PRO A 211 -19.96 -8.59 7.54
N SER A 212 -20.21 -7.98 6.40
CA SER A 212 -21.48 -8.15 5.66
C SER A 212 -21.38 -9.17 4.51
N HIS A 213 -20.18 -9.44 3.98
CA HIS A 213 -19.99 -10.48 2.99
C HIS A 213 -19.74 -11.86 3.66
N PRO A 214 -20.37 -12.95 3.19
CA PRO A 214 -20.11 -14.31 3.73
C PRO A 214 -18.63 -14.67 3.74
N TYR A 215 -17.89 -14.33 2.69
CA TYR A 215 -16.44 -14.57 2.64
C TYR A 215 -15.67 -13.83 3.74
N THR A 216 -15.99 -12.54 3.97
CA THR A 216 -15.35 -11.73 5.03
C THR A 216 -15.61 -12.34 6.40
N ARG A 217 -16.85 -12.74 6.67
CA ARG A 217 -17.22 -13.42 7.91
C ARG A 217 -16.43 -14.72 8.09
N ASP A 218 -16.39 -15.56 7.06
CA ASP A 218 -15.73 -16.87 7.14
C ASP A 218 -14.20 -16.69 7.26
N LEU A 219 -13.63 -15.67 6.62
CA LEU A 219 -12.22 -15.29 6.73
C LEU A 219 -11.87 -14.86 8.17
N LEU A 220 -12.67 -14.00 8.78
CA LEU A 220 -12.47 -13.59 10.17
C LEU A 220 -12.66 -14.74 11.16
N GLN A 221 -13.61 -15.64 10.90
CA GLN A 221 -13.81 -16.86 11.71
C GLN A 221 -12.70 -17.89 11.54
N SER A 222 -11.90 -17.80 10.47
CA SER A 222 -10.75 -18.69 10.27
C SER A 222 -9.52 -18.27 11.08
N LEU A 223 -9.54 -17.08 11.69
CA LEU A 223 -8.47 -16.65 12.58
C LEU A 223 -8.41 -17.54 13.83
N PRO A 224 -7.19 -17.89 14.30
CA PRO A 224 -7.04 -18.67 15.52
C PRO A 224 -7.74 -18.01 16.71
N SER A 225 -8.70 -18.68 17.31
CA SER A 225 -9.31 -18.23 18.56
C SER A 225 -9.11 -19.27 19.66
N ARG A 226 -9.07 -18.83 20.92
CA ARG A 226 -8.94 -19.74 22.07
C ARG A 226 -10.16 -20.64 22.23
N GLU A 227 -11.31 -20.23 21.70
CA GLU A 227 -12.59 -20.93 21.90
C GLU A 227 -12.90 -21.96 20.80
N HIS A 228 -12.50 -21.75 19.56
CA HIS A 228 -13.00 -22.50 18.41
C HIS A 228 -11.92 -23.17 17.55
N GLY A 229 -10.64 -23.00 17.90
CA GLY A 229 -9.54 -23.52 17.08
C GLY A 229 -9.48 -22.87 15.68
N ILE A 230 -8.80 -23.51 14.74
CA ILE A 230 -8.66 -23.03 13.35
C ILE A 230 -9.74 -23.69 12.50
N LYS A 231 -10.63 -22.91 11.90
CA LYS A 231 -11.59 -23.38 10.90
C LYS A 231 -11.21 -22.84 9.54
N GLY A 232 -10.78 -23.71 8.63
CA GLY A 232 -10.56 -23.31 7.24
C GLY A 232 -11.88 -23.04 6.51
N ILE A 233 -11.85 -22.16 5.52
CA ILE A 233 -12.98 -21.97 4.60
C ILE A 233 -13.03 -23.18 3.65
N PRO A 234 -14.11 -23.96 3.62
CA PRO A 234 -14.19 -25.18 2.81
C PRO A 234 -14.13 -24.90 1.31
N GLY A 235 -13.77 -25.94 0.54
CA GLY A 235 -13.65 -25.90 -0.92
C GLY A 235 -12.35 -25.29 -1.43
N ASP A 236 -12.09 -25.46 -2.73
CA ASP A 236 -10.85 -25.04 -3.37
C ASP A 236 -10.86 -23.57 -3.78
N ILE A 237 -9.69 -22.96 -3.76
CA ILE A 237 -9.50 -21.60 -4.28
C ILE A 237 -9.54 -21.66 -5.81
N PRO A 238 -10.38 -20.87 -6.49
CA PRO A 238 -10.51 -20.93 -7.94
C PRO A 238 -9.24 -20.49 -8.66
N ALA A 239 -8.94 -21.15 -9.77
CA ALA A 239 -7.86 -20.71 -10.66
C ALA A 239 -8.21 -19.37 -11.29
N LEU A 240 -7.28 -18.39 -11.22
CA LEU A 240 -7.49 -17.05 -11.78
C LEU A 240 -7.54 -17.02 -13.31
N ILE A 241 -6.99 -18.04 -13.98
CA ILE A 241 -7.01 -18.18 -15.44
C ILE A 241 -8.44 -18.44 -15.94
N SER A 242 -9.26 -19.17 -15.16
CA SER A 242 -10.65 -19.49 -15.49
C SER A 242 -11.52 -19.36 -14.22
N PRO A 243 -11.75 -18.13 -13.75
CA PRO A 243 -12.50 -17.92 -12.53
C PRO A 243 -13.98 -18.27 -12.73
N PRO A 244 -14.70 -18.70 -11.67
CA PRO A 244 -16.12 -18.95 -11.71
C PRO A 244 -16.91 -17.73 -12.22
N GLY A 245 -17.99 -17.96 -12.97
CA GLY A 245 -18.94 -16.94 -13.36
C GLY A 245 -19.63 -16.28 -12.17
N GLY A 246 -20.26 -15.15 -12.39
CA GLY A 246 -21.02 -14.46 -11.36
C GLY A 246 -20.16 -14.01 -10.17
N CYS A 247 -20.64 -14.28 -8.96
CA CYS A 247 -19.87 -14.08 -7.74
C CYS A 247 -18.76 -15.13 -7.63
N ARG A 248 -17.51 -14.75 -7.67
CA ARG A 248 -16.37 -15.69 -7.67
C ARG A 248 -16.29 -16.57 -6.40
N PHE A 249 -16.89 -16.13 -5.31
CA PHE A 249 -16.95 -16.91 -4.06
C PHE A 249 -18.11 -17.92 -4.03
N HIS A 250 -19.07 -17.89 -4.97
CA HIS A 250 -20.26 -18.73 -4.91
C HIS A 250 -20.01 -20.24 -4.73
N PRO A 251 -18.93 -20.87 -5.30
CA PRO A 251 -18.71 -22.31 -5.13
C PRO A 251 -18.38 -22.72 -3.68
N ARG A 252 -17.94 -21.75 -2.86
CA ARG A 252 -17.56 -21.96 -1.46
C ARG A 252 -18.52 -21.29 -0.48
N CYS A 253 -19.52 -20.58 -1.00
CA CYS A 253 -20.42 -19.77 -0.18
C CYS A 253 -21.60 -20.60 0.35
N THR A 254 -21.75 -20.67 1.66
CA THR A 254 -22.87 -21.39 2.31
C THR A 254 -24.24 -20.71 2.07
N ALA A 255 -24.25 -19.43 1.67
CA ALA A 255 -25.45 -18.65 1.37
C ALA A 255 -25.68 -18.48 -0.14
N ALA A 256 -24.99 -19.28 -0.99
CA ALA A 256 -25.13 -19.15 -2.44
C ALA A 256 -26.52 -19.53 -2.93
N SER A 257 -27.04 -18.78 -3.90
CA SER A 257 -28.22 -19.10 -4.69
C SER A 257 -27.83 -19.32 -6.17
N GLU A 258 -28.73 -19.80 -6.99
CA GLU A 258 -28.51 -19.96 -8.44
C GLU A 258 -28.07 -18.65 -9.10
N ARG A 259 -28.65 -17.52 -8.69
CA ARG A 259 -28.27 -16.19 -9.17
C ARG A 259 -26.78 -15.91 -8.97
N CYS A 260 -26.18 -16.34 -7.85
CA CYS A 260 -24.77 -16.12 -7.56
C CYS A 260 -23.82 -16.78 -8.55
N SER A 261 -24.26 -17.85 -9.23
CA SER A 261 -23.43 -18.54 -10.23
C SER A 261 -23.45 -17.86 -11.60
N VAL A 262 -24.49 -17.07 -11.89
CA VAL A 262 -24.74 -16.48 -13.20
C VAL A 262 -24.43 -14.99 -13.22
N GLU A 263 -24.84 -14.27 -12.18
CA GLU A 263 -24.75 -12.82 -12.12
C GLU A 263 -23.66 -12.35 -11.14
N ARG A 264 -22.93 -11.32 -11.52
CA ARG A 264 -22.00 -10.61 -10.61
C ARG A 264 -22.79 -9.60 -9.79
N PRO A 265 -22.73 -9.67 -8.43
CA PRO A 265 -23.40 -8.65 -7.62
C PRO A 265 -22.78 -7.27 -7.82
N ASP A 266 -23.64 -6.28 -7.91
CA ASP A 266 -23.23 -4.87 -7.84
C ASP A 266 -22.93 -4.47 -6.40
N HIS A 267 -22.35 -3.29 -6.22
CA HIS A 267 -22.15 -2.71 -4.90
C HIS A 267 -23.49 -2.39 -4.24
N THR A 268 -23.70 -2.97 -3.07
CA THR A 268 -24.81 -2.61 -2.17
C THR A 268 -24.24 -1.85 -0.99
N GLN A 269 -24.73 -0.65 -0.75
CA GLN A 269 -24.33 0.15 0.40
C GLN A 269 -25.06 -0.34 1.65
N ILE A 270 -24.34 -0.78 2.66
CA ILE A 270 -24.85 -1.24 3.95
C ILE A 270 -25.01 -0.07 4.93
N SER A 271 -23.98 0.79 4.96
CA SER A 271 -24.00 2.04 5.73
C SER A 271 -23.06 3.05 5.09
N GLU A 272 -22.90 4.22 5.70
CA GLU A 272 -21.93 5.19 5.25
C GLU A 272 -20.53 4.56 5.18
N ARG A 273 -19.90 4.59 3.99
CA ARG A 273 -18.56 4.04 3.70
C ARG A 273 -18.43 2.51 3.84
N HIS A 274 -19.55 1.77 3.97
CA HIS A 274 -19.57 0.31 4.02
C HIS A 274 -20.34 -0.24 2.81
N ASN A 275 -19.64 -0.85 1.90
CA ASN A 275 -20.16 -1.43 0.66
C ASN A 275 -19.85 -2.92 0.58
N VAL A 276 -20.78 -3.69 0.02
CA VAL A 276 -20.64 -5.13 -0.17
C VAL A 276 -21.11 -5.53 -1.57
N ARG A 277 -20.41 -6.48 -2.20
CA ARG A 277 -20.85 -7.14 -3.44
C ARG A 277 -21.45 -8.51 -3.14
N CYS A 278 -22.69 -8.53 -2.71
CA CYS A 278 -23.38 -9.76 -2.34
C CYS A 278 -24.89 -9.65 -2.56
N PHE A 279 -25.52 -10.69 -3.10
CA PHE A 279 -26.98 -10.80 -3.18
C PHE A 279 -27.62 -11.17 -1.83
N HIS A 280 -26.81 -11.76 -0.92
CA HIS A 280 -27.24 -12.26 0.38
C HIS A 280 -26.31 -11.75 1.48
N PRO A 281 -26.27 -10.42 1.75
CA PRO A 281 -25.46 -9.87 2.81
C PRO A 281 -25.82 -10.51 4.16
N VAL A 282 -24.83 -10.72 5.02
CA VAL A 282 -25.04 -11.19 6.38
C VAL A 282 -25.85 -10.15 7.13
N ALA A 283 -27.01 -10.55 7.65
CA ALA A 283 -27.84 -9.68 8.45
C ALA A 283 -27.22 -9.48 9.84
N HIS A 284 -26.93 -8.24 10.18
CA HIS A 284 -26.58 -7.85 11.55
C HIS A 284 -27.86 -7.38 12.26
N LYS A 285 -28.11 -7.93 13.46
CA LYS A 285 -29.13 -7.35 14.32
C LYS A 285 -28.69 -5.92 14.64
N SER A 286 -29.48 -4.93 14.23
CA SER A 286 -29.29 -3.57 14.70
C SER A 286 -29.28 -3.60 16.22
N VAL A 287 -28.14 -3.30 16.83
CA VAL A 287 -28.10 -2.97 18.27
C VAL A 287 -28.91 -1.69 18.34
N GLY A 288 -30.14 -1.84 18.82
CA GLY A 288 -31.08 -0.72 18.98
C GLY A 288 -30.38 0.36 19.77
N ALA A 289 -30.44 1.59 19.28
CA ALA A 289 -30.09 2.75 20.02
C ALA A 289 -30.95 2.69 21.31
N ALA A 290 -30.32 2.36 22.42
CA ALA A 290 -30.93 2.52 23.73
C ALA A 290 -31.09 4.04 23.93
N SER A 291 -32.34 4.47 23.89
CA SER A 291 -32.81 5.81 24.20
C SER A 291 -32.51 6.19 25.66
#